data_5dba9b52c39c5d8debd61ff786abf2de
#
_entry.id   5dba9b52c39c5d8debd61ff786abf2de
#
_cell.length_a   1.000
_cell.length_b   1.000
_cell.length_c   1.000
_cell.angle_alpha   90.00
_cell.angle_beta   90.00
_cell.angle_gamma   90.00
#
_symmetry.space_group_name_H-M   'P 1'
#
loop_
_entity.id
_entity.type
_entity.pdbx_description
1 polymer ?
#
loop_
_entity_poly.entity_id
_entity_poly.type
_entity_poly.pdbx_seq_one_letter_code
_entity_poly.pdbx_strand_id
1 'polypeptide(L)'
;GYLIVRCLDVLREPGVWAYLKRTLQSGRLEIRDYDQGTGAQTGAMQPEAIPLDIKVVLIGEPGIYEQLAAEDPQFPQIFKVHAEFDTSIPVSQENLVRYADYLQWLAESEQLRTIAPDAMAAIAEYGARAAGRRDRLITRYSELGDLAREASQLAGERGAKKVLRQHVEAAVLRKRYRHDLAQEQTEREYAAGYMHLSTRGDVIGQINALTVLDTGTLEFGRPCRITCNSGVAVPQRSGLVNIEGLANLSGPIHDKGVMILEGYLLQEFGGEGPLCVQATICFEQLYNGVDGDSASLAQLLALLSSLAGMPLRQDLAITGSVNQKGEVQAVGGVNEKIEGFFRLCRSRELSGTQGVVMPIANLGDLMLDPEVVDAVARKRFAIYAVRTVAEAVQLFTGWPGEQVLDAVRATMRRFRDLAIPSFGG
;
A
#
# COMPACT_ATOMS: atom_id res chain seq x y z
N GLY A 1 -23.21 -0.64 36.75
CA GLY A 1 -22.27 0.32 36.23
C GLY A 1 -21.60 -0.14 34.93
N TYR A 2 -20.73 0.70 34.34
CA TYR A 2 -19.94 0.37 33.17
C TYR A 2 -18.45 0.57 33.47
N LEU A 3 -17.63 -0.40 33.06
CA LEU A 3 -16.18 -0.30 33.06
C LEU A 3 -15.70 -0.36 31.62
N ILE A 4 -15.10 0.74 31.14
CA ILE A 4 -14.57 0.84 29.77
C ILE A 4 -13.05 0.87 29.87
N VAL A 5 -12.37 -0.13 29.28
CA VAL A 5 -10.93 -0.30 29.37
C VAL A 5 -10.32 -0.71 28.04
N ARG A 6 -9.08 -0.36 27.80
CA ARG A 6 -8.31 -0.86 26.68
C ARG A 6 -7.87 -2.30 26.92
N CYS A 7 -8.13 -3.18 25.99
CA CYS A 7 -7.82 -4.60 26.10
C CYS A 7 -6.33 -4.83 26.36
N LEU A 8 -5.45 -4.14 25.62
CA LEU A 8 -4.00 -4.25 25.79
C LEU A 8 -3.53 -3.87 27.21
N ASP A 9 -4.12 -2.87 27.85
CA ASP A 9 -3.72 -2.46 29.18
C ASP A 9 -4.05 -3.57 30.20
N VAL A 10 -5.19 -4.24 30.01
CA VAL A 10 -5.57 -5.40 30.83
C VAL A 10 -4.69 -6.62 30.59
N LEU A 11 -4.26 -6.86 29.35
CA LEU A 11 -3.45 -8.02 28.99
C LEU A 11 -1.97 -7.87 29.37
N ARG A 12 -1.45 -6.64 29.40
CA ARG A 12 -0.05 -6.38 29.73
C ARG A 12 0.27 -6.58 31.22
N GLU A 13 -0.70 -6.34 32.09
CA GLU A 13 -0.52 -6.48 33.52
C GLU A 13 -0.70 -7.94 33.94
N PRO A 14 0.33 -8.58 34.51
CA PRO A 14 0.28 -9.98 34.90
C PRO A 14 -0.89 -10.30 35.84
N GLY A 15 -1.69 -11.30 35.49
CA GLY A 15 -2.82 -11.77 36.31
C GLY A 15 -4.11 -10.95 36.19
N VAL A 16 -4.07 -9.71 35.68
CA VAL A 16 -5.26 -8.84 35.60
C VAL A 16 -6.33 -9.45 34.69
N TRP A 17 -5.96 -10.02 33.56
CA TRP A 17 -6.90 -10.69 32.66
C TRP A 17 -7.64 -11.86 33.35
N ALA A 18 -6.90 -12.75 34.01
CA ALA A 18 -7.49 -13.87 34.72
C ALA A 18 -8.38 -13.42 35.86
N TYR A 19 -7.97 -12.35 36.56
CA TYR A 19 -8.72 -11.77 37.65
C TYR A 19 -10.02 -11.11 37.17
N LEU A 20 -9.99 -10.34 36.09
CA LEU A 20 -11.16 -9.74 35.47
C LEU A 20 -12.19 -10.81 35.09
N LYS A 21 -11.76 -11.86 34.40
CA LYS A 21 -12.65 -13.00 34.04
C LYS A 21 -13.33 -13.61 35.22
N ARG A 22 -12.56 -13.94 36.30
CA ARG A 22 -13.08 -14.51 37.52
C ARG A 22 -14.11 -13.59 38.20
N THR A 23 -13.80 -12.30 38.28
CA THR A 23 -14.68 -11.28 38.84
C THR A 23 -16.02 -11.19 38.09
N LEU A 24 -15.97 -11.19 36.75
CA LEU A 24 -17.17 -11.17 35.93
C LEU A 24 -18.01 -12.47 36.04
N GLN A 25 -17.37 -13.60 36.16
CA GLN A 25 -18.05 -14.88 36.30
C GLN A 25 -18.70 -15.05 37.72
N SER A 26 -18.02 -14.58 38.75
CA SER A 26 -18.53 -14.69 40.15
C SER A 26 -19.50 -13.55 40.50
N GLY A 27 -19.50 -12.42 39.78
CA GLY A 27 -20.22 -11.24 40.17
C GLY A 27 -19.69 -10.58 41.44
N ARG A 28 -18.48 -10.90 41.87
CA ARG A 28 -17.88 -10.41 43.10
C ARG A 28 -16.43 -10.03 42.91
N LEU A 29 -16.07 -8.85 43.42
CA LEU A 29 -14.69 -8.36 43.46
C LEU A 29 -14.04 -8.85 44.77
N GLU A 30 -13.03 -9.69 44.66
CA GLU A 30 -12.18 -10.13 45.78
C GLU A 30 -10.89 -9.29 45.73
N ILE A 31 -10.58 -8.56 46.80
CA ILE A 31 -9.32 -7.84 46.91
C ILE A 31 -8.25 -8.82 47.38
N ARG A 32 -7.29 -9.16 46.52
CA ARG A 32 -6.17 -10.06 46.85
C ARG A 32 -4.86 -9.33 46.58
N ASP A 33 -3.89 -9.48 47.48
CA ASP A 33 -2.52 -9.07 47.19
C ASP A 33 -1.96 -9.98 46.09
N TYR A 34 -1.51 -9.40 45.01
CA TYR A 34 -0.85 -10.10 43.91
C TYR A 34 0.64 -10.24 44.26
N ASP A 35 0.98 -11.32 45.02
CA ASP A 35 2.36 -11.60 45.35
C ASP A 35 3.07 -12.24 44.16
N GLN A 36 4.04 -11.48 43.58
CA GLN A 36 4.90 -11.96 42.49
C GLN A 36 5.94 -12.96 43.02
N GLY A 37 5.51 -14.12 43.52
CA GLY A 37 6.38 -15.28 43.61
C GLY A 37 7.27 -15.41 44.86
N THR A 38 7.03 -14.70 45.93
CA THR A 38 7.82 -14.90 47.19
C THR A 38 7.23 -15.89 48.17
N GLY A 39 6.11 -16.54 47.87
CA GLY A 39 5.59 -17.67 48.67
C GLY A 39 5.27 -17.40 50.17
N ALA A 40 5.40 -16.19 50.62
CA ALA A 40 5.07 -15.80 51.98
C ALA A 40 3.59 -15.43 52.04
N GLN A 41 2.74 -16.33 52.51
CA GLN A 41 1.41 -15.97 52.96
C GLN A 41 1.58 -15.00 54.15
N THR A 42 1.63 -13.71 53.89
CA THR A 42 1.42 -12.70 54.91
C THR A 42 -0.04 -12.86 55.32
N GLY A 43 -0.30 -13.15 56.58
CA GLY A 43 -1.65 -13.30 57.15
C GLY A 43 -2.43 -11.99 57.20
N ALA A 44 -2.48 -11.28 56.09
CA ALA A 44 -3.26 -10.06 55.92
C ALA A 44 -4.75 -10.43 55.90
N MET A 45 -5.54 -9.73 56.71
CA MET A 45 -7.00 -9.86 56.67
C MET A 45 -7.49 -9.58 55.23
N GLN A 46 -8.09 -10.61 54.61
CA GLN A 46 -8.70 -10.43 53.30
C GLN A 46 -10.02 -9.63 53.50
N PRO A 47 -10.20 -8.50 52.80
CA PRO A 47 -11.46 -7.80 52.81
C PRO A 47 -12.60 -8.69 52.30
N GLU A 48 -13.81 -8.46 52.81
CA GLU A 48 -15.00 -9.13 52.31
C GLU A 48 -15.21 -8.84 50.81
N ALA A 49 -15.59 -9.85 50.03
CA ALA A 49 -15.80 -9.75 48.62
C ALA A 49 -16.98 -8.77 48.32
N ILE A 50 -16.76 -7.80 47.49
CA ILE A 50 -17.74 -6.76 47.13
C ILE A 50 -18.62 -7.26 45.97
N PRO A 51 -19.97 -7.32 46.12
CA PRO A 51 -20.85 -7.64 45.01
C PRO A 51 -20.71 -6.62 43.87
N LEU A 52 -20.57 -7.06 42.63
CA LEU A 52 -20.43 -6.23 41.46
C LEU A 52 -21.59 -6.47 40.46
N ASP A 53 -22.25 -5.38 40.08
CA ASP A 53 -23.16 -5.33 38.94
C ASP A 53 -22.62 -4.33 37.92
N ILE A 54 -21.70 -4.81 37.07
CA ILE A 54 -21.05 -4.01 36.05
C ILE A 54 -21.08 -4.69 34.68
N LYS A 55 -21.13 -3.87 33.64
CA LYS A 55 -20.85 -4.31 32.28
C LYS A 55 -19.45 -3.82 31.88
N VAL A 56 -18.66 -4.71 31.32
CA VAL A 56 -17.30 -4.39 30.86
C VAL A 56 -17.31 -4.24 29.35
N VAL A 57 -16.74 -3.15 28.90
CA VAL A 57 -16.48 -2.85 27.49
C VAL A 57 -14.97 -2.87 27.27
N LEU A 58 -14.50 -3.88 26.52
CA LEU A 58 -13.10 -3.93 26.08
C LEU A 58 -12.97 -3.23 24.75
N ILE A 59 -12.02 -2.29 24.65
CA ILE A 59 -11.67 -1.61 23.41
C ILE A 59 -10.33 -2.16 22.94
N GLY A 60 -10.28 -2.65 21.70
CA GLY A 60 -9.07 -3.25 21.12
C GLY A 60 -9.09 -3.27 19.61
N GLU A 61 -7.97 -3.65 19.03
CA GLU A 61 -7.83 -3.89 17.60
C GLU A 61 -8.39 -5.26 17.21
N PRO A 62 -8.85 -5.46 15.95
CA PRO A 62 -9.42 -6.72 15.48
C PRO A 62 -8.52 -7.93 15.75
N GLY A 63 -7.20 -7.82 15.52
CA GLY A 63 -6.24 -8.90 15.78
C GLY A 63 -6.18 -9.36 17.22
N ILE A 64 -6.42 -8.47 18.20
CA ILE A 64 -6.50 -8.85 19.63
C ILE A 64 -7.76 -9.65 19.89
N TYR A 65 -8.89 -9.27 19.29
CA TYR A 65 -10.13 -10.03 19.39
C TYR A 65 -9.97 -11.44 18.81
N GLU A 66 -9.40 -11.54 17.60
CA GLU A 66 -9.16 -12.82 16.93
C GLU A 66 -8.25 -13.74 17.77
N GLN A 67 -7.16 -13.18 18.31
CA GLN A 67 -6.24 -13.92 19.17
C GLN A 67 -6.93 -14.40 20.44
N LEU A 68 -7.65 -13.54 21.14
CA LEU A 68 -8.38 -13.94 22.36
C LEU A 68 -9.48 -14.98 22.07
N ALA A 69 -10.19 -14.84 20.95
CA ALA A 69 -11.21 -15.81 20.56
C ALA A 69 -10.62 -17.20 20.24
N ALA A 70 -9.39 -17.25 19.70
CA ALA A 70 -8.70 -18.49 19.37
C ALA A 70 -8.01 -19.14 20.58
N GLU A 71 -7.38 -18.33 21.45
CA GLU A 71 -6.51 -18.81 22.51
C GLU A 71 -7.19 -18.93 23.88
N ASP A 72 -8.27 -18.19 24.14
CA ASP A 72 -8.99 -18.18 25.40
C ASP A 72 -10.44 -18.68 25.28
N PRO A 73 -10.72 -19.96 25.58
CA PRO A 73 -12.06 -20.53 25.47
C PRO A 73 -13.12 -19.85 26.35
N GLN A 74 -12.71 -19.12 27.40
CA GLN A 74 -13.64 -18.40 28.28
C GLN A 74 -14.02 -17.03 27.70
N PHE A 75 -13.20 -16.46 26.83
CA PHE A 75 -13.44 -15.13 26.28
C PHE A 75 -14.80 -15.00 25.58
N PRO A 76 -15.20 -15.84 24.60
CA PRO A 76 -16.49 -15.72 23.95
C PRO A 76 -17.68 -16.06 24.87
N GLN A 77 -17.44 -16.74 26.01
CA GLN A 77 -18.49 -17.02 26.99
C GLN A 77 -18.81 -15.80 27.87
N ILE A 78 -17.80 -14.98 28.14
CA ILE A 78 -17.91 -13.77 28.98
C ILE A 78 -18.28 -12.55 28.11
N PHE A 79 -17.55 -12.33 27.02
CA PHE A 79 -17.74 -11.21 26.08
C PHE A 79 -18.54 -11.68 24.86
N LYS A 80 -19.85 -11.69 24.99
CA LYS A 80 -20.78 -12.25 24.00
C LYS A 80 -21.14 -11.30 22.87
N VAL A 81 -20.87 -10.00 23.04
CA VAL A 81 -21.21 -8.96 22.08
C VAL A 81 -19.93 -8.44 21.48
N HIS A 82 -19.75 -8.62 20.17
CA HIS A 82 -18.70 -8.03 19.38
C HIS A 82 -19.28 -6.89 18.57
N ALA A 83 -18.72 -5.68 18.72
CA ALA A 83 -19.06 -4.52 17.92
C ALA A 83 -17.82 -4.16 17.09
N GLU A 84 -17.87 -4.48 15.80
CA GLU A 84 -16.81 -4.22 14.86
C GLU A 84 -17.03 -2.88 14.14
N PHE A 85 -15.96 -2.11 13.99
CA PHE A 85 -15.98 -0.82 13.31
C PHE A 85 -15.18 -0.91 12.02
N ASP A 86 -15.81 -0.56 10.89
CA ASP A 86 -15.10 -0.41 9.62
C ASP A 86 -14.12 0.78 9.69
N THR A 87 -12.99 0.67 9.03
CA THR A 87 -11.97 1.73 8.93
C THR A 87 -12.38 2.87 8.00
N SER A 88 -13.42 2.65 7.17
CA SER A 88 -13.93 3.63 6.22
C SER A 88 -15.44 3.49 6.00
N ILE A 89 -16.08 4.60 5.64
CA ILE A 89 -17.51 4.68 5.32
C ILE A 89 -17.71 5.23 3.90
N PRO A 90 -18.82 4.92 3.21
CA PRO A 90 -19.10 5.50 1.89
C PRO A 90 -19.22 7.02 1.92
N VAL A 91 -18.77 7.68 0.86
CA VAL A 91 -19.11 9.09 0.62
C VAL A 91 -20.59 9.18 0.31
N SER A 92 -21.35 9.75 1.22
CA SER A 92 -22.78 10.03 1.08
C SER A 92 -23.13 11.36 1.73
N GLN A 93 -24.26 11.96 1.35
CA GLN A 93 -24.72 13.19 1.97
C GLN A 93 -24.84 13.05 3.50
N GLU A 94 -25.36 11.93 3.98
CA GLU A 94 -25.48 11.65 5.41
C GLU A 94 -24.11 11.62 6.12
N ASN A 95 -23.15 10.90 5.55
CA ASN A 95 -21.82 10.77 6.15
C ASN A 95 -21.02 12.07 6.08
N LEU A 96 -21.20 12.88 5.04
CA LEU A 96 -20.61 14.23 4.97
C LEU A 96 -21.21 15.16 6.02
N VAL A 97 -22.51 15.09 6.30
CA VAL A 97 -23.15 15.82 7.39
C VAL A 97 -22.56 15.39 8.73
N ARG A 98 -22.43 14.08 8.99
CA ARG A 98 -21.78 13.57 10.22
C ARG A 98 -20.35 14.06 10.41
N TYR A 99 -19.58 14.17 9.33
CA TYR A 99 -18.24 14.78 9.35
C TYR A 99 -18.30 16.26 9.75
N ALA A 100 -19.22 17.01 9.16
CA ALA A 100 -19.43 18.41 9.48
C ALA A 100 -19.87 18.62 10.95
N ASP A 101 -20.82 17.80 11.42
CA ASP A 101 -21.29 17.83 12.82
C ASP A 101 -20.18 17.55 13.81
N TYR A 102 -19.33 16.55 13.51
CA TYR A 102 -18.15 16.24 14.32
C TYR A 102 -17.17 17.43 14.38
N LEU A 103 -16.87 18.03 13.22
CA LEU A 103 -15.95 19.16 13.16
C LEU A 103 -16.50 20.40 13.86
N GLN A 104 -17.80 20.62 13.78
CA GLN A 104 -18.46 21.70 14.51
C GLN A 104 -18.43 21.45 16.02
N TRP A 105 -18.82 20.25 16.46
CA TRP A 105 -18.74 19.85 17.86
C TRP A 105 -17.32 19.99 18.41
N LEU A 106 -16.31 19.55 17.66
CA LEU A 106 -14.91 19.67 18.03
C LEU A 106 -14.50 21.15 18.21
N ALA A 107 -14.88 21.99 17.24
CA ALA A 107 -14.57 23.41 17.28
C ALA A 107 -15.21 24.12 18.49
N GLU A 108 -16.43 23.74 18.86
CA GLU A 108 -17.14 24.30 20.02
C GLU A 108 -16.53 23.77 21.34
N SER A 109 -16.29 22.45 21.44
CA SER A 109 -15.80 21.81 22.67
C SER A 109 -14.37 22.22 23.03
N GLU A 110 -13.53 22.48 22.06
CA GLU A 110 -12.13 22.85 22.24
C GLU A 110 -11.84 24.32 21.95
N GLN A 111 -12.88 25.13 21.75
CA GLN A 111 -12.76 26.58 21.49
C GLN A 111 -11.87 26.91 20.28
N LEU A 112 -11.91 26.05 19.26
CA LEU A 112 -11.22 26.31 18.00
C LEU A 112 -11.92 27.44 17.22
N ARG A 113 -11.24 27.96 16.20
CA ARG A 113 -11.88 28.88 15.25
C ARG A 113 -12.95 28.18 14.46
N THR A 114 -14.04 28.88 14.16
CA THR A 114 -15.13 28.35 13.31
C THR A 114 -14.56 27.81 12.01
N ILE A 115 -14.88 26.57 11.68
CA ILE A 115 -14.45 25.90 10.46
C ILE A 115 -15.44 26.26 9.35
N ALA A 116 -14.98 26.91 8.29
CA ALA A 116 -15.81 27.29 7.17
C ALA A 116 -16.19 26.06 6.31
N PRO A 117 -17.28 26.10 5.54
CA PRO A 117 -17.71 24.97 4.71
C PRO A 117 -16.65 24.47 3.70
N ASP A 118 -15.86 25.38 3.12
CA ASP A 118 -14.76 25.05 2.23
C ASP A 118 -13.61 24.30 2.93
N ALA A 119 -13.36 24.64 4.20
CA ALA A 119 -12.41 23.92 5.04
C ALA A 119 -12.93 22.53 5.45
N MET A 120 -14.24 22.42 5.77
CA MET A 120 -14.86 21.10 6.04
C MET A 120 -14.77 20.18 4.81
N ALA A 121 -15.01 20.73 3.62
CA ALA A 121 -14.83 20.01 2.36
C ALA A 121 -13.37 19.54 2.16
N ALA A 122 -12.38 20.39 2.45
CA ALA A 122 -10.97 20.02 2.37
C ALA A 122 -10.59 18.90 3.37
N ILE A 123 -11.16 18.91 4.58
CA ILE A 123 -10.97 17.84 5.56
C ILE A 123 -11.63 16.53 5.09
N ALA A 124 -12.81 16.60 4.44
CA ALA A 124 -13.45 15.43 3.87
C ALA A 124 -12.65 14.86 2.67
N GLU A 125 -12.09 15.70 1.82
CA GLU A 125 -11.16 15.31 0.75
C GLU A 125 -9.91 14.62 1.31
N TYR A 126 -9.33 15.16 2.39
CA TYR A 126 -8.26 14.49 3.12
C TYR A 126 -8.68 13.12 3.64
N GLY A 127 -9.89 13.02 4.22
CA GLY A 127 -10.45 11.76 4.69
C GLY A 127 -10.63 10.72 3.58
N ALA A 128 -11.03 11.16 2.37
CA ALA A 128 -11.14 10.28 1.21
C ALA A 128 -9.76 9.83 0.72
N ARG A 129 -8.78 10.73 0.64
CA ARG A 129 -7.40 10.37 0.31
C ARG A 129 -6.82 9.35 1.29
N ALA A 130 -7.01 9.58 2.60
CA ALA A 130 -6.53 8.67 3.65
C ALA A 130 -7.28 7.32 3.66
N ALA A 131 -8.47 7.23 3.07
CA ALA A 131 -9.19 5.99 2.82
C ALA A 131 -8.67 5.23 1.58
N GLY A 132 -7.79 5.83 0.77
CA GLY A 132 -7.27 5.26 -0.46
C GLY A 132 -8.30 5.13 -1.59
N ARG A 133 -9.50 5.73 -1.45
CA ARG A 133 -10.61 5.65 -2.43
C ARG A 133 -11.44 6.91 -2.40
N ARG A 134 -11.72 7.48 -3.58
CA ARG A 134 -12.53 8.70 -3.71
C ARG A 134 -14.00 8.56 -3.28
N ASP A 135 -14.51 7.32 -3.19
CA ASP A 135 -15.89 7.00 -2.79
C ASP A 135 -16.00 6.59 -1.30
N ARG A 136 -14.91 6.67 -0.54
CA ARG A 136 -14.86 6.31 0.89
C ARG A 136 -14.28 7.45 1.72
N LEU A 137 -14.62 7.50 3.02
CA LEU A 137 -14.10 8.43 4.02
C LEU A 137 -13.56 7.60 5.20
N ILE A 138 -12.44 8.01 5.79
CA ILE A 138 -11.92 7.32 6.99
C ILE A 138 -12.84 7.49 8.20
N THR A 139 -12.84 6.50 9.08
CA THR A 139 -13.55 6.56 10.37
C THR A 139 -12.63 6.93 11.54
N ARG A 140 -11.35 7.21 11.28
CA ARG A 140 -10.40 7.71 12.28
C ARG A 140 -10.61 9.19 12.56
N TYR A 141 -11.67 9.50 13.31
CA TYR A 141 -12.05 10.88 13.65
C TYR A 141 -10.97 11.66 14.41
N SER A 142 -10.13 10.98 15.20
CA SER A 142 -8.99 11.61 15.87
C SER A 142 -8.03 12.28 14.87
N GLU A 143 -7.77 11.62 13.74
CA GLU A 143 -6.88 12.14 12.69
C GLU A 143 -7.46 13.39 12.01
N LEU A 144 -8.79 13.41 11.79
CA LEU A 144 -9.49 14.57 11.27
C LEU A 144 -9.47 15.73 12.28
N GLY A 145 -9.62 15.40 13.56
CA GLY A 145 -9.55 16.36 14.65
C GLY A 145 -8.17 17.02 14.78
N ASP A 146 -7.10 16.23 14.67
CA ASP A 146 -5.74 16.75 14.70
C ASP A 146 -5.48 17.71 13.53
N LEU A 147 -5.97 17.36 12.33
CA LEU A 147 -5.88 18.25 11.19
C LEU A 147 -6.67 19.56 11.39
N ALA A 148 -7.86 19.48 11.99
CA ALA A 148 -8.67 20.65 12.28
C ALA A 148 -8.03 21.58 13.35
N ARG A 149 -7.41 21.00 14.39
CA ARG A 149 -6.64 21.73 15.42
C ARG A 149 -5.46 22.47 14.79
N GLU A 150 -4.67 21.79 13.97
CA GLU A 150 -3.53 22.39 13.29
C GLU A 150 -3.97 23.49 12.31
N ALA A 151 -5.03 23.27 11.54
CA ALA A 151 -5.59 24.28 10.65
C ALA A 151 -6.12 25.51 11.42
N SER A 152 -6.72 25.30 12.61
CA SER A 152 -7.17 26.39 13.49
C SER A 152 -6.00 27.21 14.03
N GLN A 153 -4.90 26.55 14.41
CA GLN A 153 -3.66 27.23 14.83
C GLN A 153 -3.09 28.08 13.71
N LEU A 154 -2.98 27.53 12.50
CA LEU A 154 -2.49 28.24 11.31
C LEU A 154 -3.37 29.45 10.92
N ALA A 155 -4.68 29.30 11.04
CA ALA A 155 -5.59 30.43 10.85
C ALA A 155 -5.30 31.54 11.86
N GLY A 156 -5.00 31.19 13.11
CA GLY A 156 -4.60 32.13 14.15
C GLY A 156 -3.31 32.89 13.88
N GLU A 157 -2.29 32.16 13.45
CA GLU A 157 -0.99 32.75 13.08
C GLU A 157 -1.13 33.80 11.96
N ARG A 158 -2.13 33.62 11.08
CA ARG A 158 -2.45 34.55 9.98
C ARG A 158 -3.51 35.60 10.33
N GLY A 159 -3.93 35.69 11.60
CA GLY A 159 -4.96 36.63 12.07
C GLY A 159 -6.36 36.36 11.52
N ALA A 160 -6.62 35.18 10.95
CA ALA A 160 -7.92 34.83 10.41
C ALA A 160 -8.92 34.46 11.51
N LYS A 161 -10.18 34.92 11.36
CA LYS A 161 -11.26 34.63 12.33
C LYS A 161 -11.87 33.23 12.13
N LYS A 162 -11.71 32.66 10.95
CA LYS A 162 -12.25 31.33 10.55
C LYS A 162 -11.16 30.49 9.91
N VAL A 163 -11.29 29.17 10.04
CA VAL A 163 -10.52 28.21 9.28
C VAL A 163 -11.09 28.15 7.85
N LEU A 164 -10.27 28.39 6.84
CA LEU A 164 -10.60 28.30 5.43
C LEU A 164 -9.83 27.12 4.81
N ARG A 165 -10.19 26.67 3.61
CA ARG A 165 -9.52 25.61 2.83
C ARG A 165 -8.00 25.74 2.85
N GLN A 166 -7.47 26.94 2.56
CA GLN A 166 -6.03 27.21 2.54
C GLN A 166 -5.29 26.90 3.86
N HIS A 167 -5.99 26.95 5.00
CA HIS A 167 -5.39 26.62 6.29
C HIS A 167 -5.33 25.10 6.50
N VAL A 168 -6.33 24.37 6.00
CA VAL A 168 -6.33 22.90 5.99
C VAL A 168 -5.22 22.37 5.07
N GLU A 169 -5.12 22.89 3.84
CA GLU A 169 -4.06 22.54 2.90
C GLU A 169 -2.66 22.82 3.48
N ALA A 170 -2.50 23.98 4.15
CA ALA A 170 -1.24 24.29 4.81
C ALA A 170 -0.94 23.35 5.99
N ALA A 171 -1.96 22.90 6.74
CA ALA A 171 -1.79 21.92 7.80
C ALA A 171 -1.36 20.56 7.24
N VAL A 172 -1.97 20.10 6.15
CA VAL A 172 -1.56 18.86 5.45
C VAL A 172 -0.10 18.94 4.99
N LEU A 173 0.31 20.07 4.40
CA LEU A 173 1.70 20.27 3.97
C LEU A 173 2.67 20.30 5.16
N ARG A 174 2.33 20.95 6.28
CA ARG A 174 3.15 20.95 7.50
C ARG A 174 3.24 19.55 8.12
N LYS A 175 2.13 18.80 8.16
CA LYS A 175 2.12 17.40 8.62
C LYS A 175 3.09 16.56 7.78
N ARG A 176 3.02 16.67 6.45
CA ARG A 176 3.92 15.98 5.54
C ARG A 176 5.38 16.36 5.79
N TYR A 177 5.70 17.65 5.82
CA TYR A 177 7.06 18.16 6.04
C TYR A 177 7.73 17.62 7.32
N ARG A 178 6.96 17.35 8.36
CA ARG A 178 7.50 16.74 9.61
C ARG A 178 7.93 15.29 9.46
N HIS A 179 7.48 14.61 8.40
CA HIS A 179 7.68 13.18 8.21
C HIS A 179 8.36 12.80 6.88
N ASP A 180 8.69 13.78 6.03
CA ASP A 180 9.16 13.54 4.66
C ASP A 180 10.69 13.41 4.51
N LEU A 181 11.46 13.37 5.61
CA LEU A 181 12.92 13.29 5.56
C LEU A 181 13.41 12.08 4.74
N ALA A 182 12.80 10.91 4.89
CA ALA A 182 13.16 9.72 4.13
C ALA A 182 12.85 9.88 2.62
N GLN A 183 11.73 10.54 2.31
CA GLN A 183 11.38 10.90 0.94
C GLN A 183 12.39 11.88 0.34
N GLU A 184 12.73 12.96 1.07
CA GLU A 184 13.75 13.92 0.62
C GLU A 184 15.12 13.28 0.41
N GLN A 185 15.55 12.38 1.29
CA GLN A 185 16.81 11.63 1.13
C GLN A 185 16.80 10.82 -0.16
N THR A 186 15.70 10.10 -0.43
CA THR A 186 15.51 9.34 -1.66
C THR A 186 15.56 10.25 -2.90
N GLU A 187 14.91 11.41 -2.86
CA GLU A 187 14.92 12.38 -3.96
C GLU A 187 16.33 12.96 -4.22
N ARG A 188 17.11 13.18 -3.15
CA ARG A 188 18.53 13.61 -3.26
C ARG A 188 19.41 12.53 -3.91
N GLU A 189 19.17 11.25 -3.60
CA GLU A 189 19.90 10.13 -4.22
C GLU A 189 19.63 10.05 -5.74
N TYR A 190 18.36 10.28 -6.18
CA TYR A 190 18.06 10.38 -7.60
C TYR A 190 18.69 11.60 -8.26
N ALA A 191 18.68 12.75 -7.60
CA ALA A 191 19.27 13.98 -8.13
C ALA A 191 20.79 13.89 -8.24
N ALA A 192 21.46 13.23 -7.27
CA ALA A 192 22.89 12.99 -7.27
C ALA A 192 23.35 11.89 -8.25
N GLY A 193 22.40 11.16 -8.88
CA GLY A 193 22.70 10.09 -9.81
C GLY A 193 23.14 8.77 -9.16
N TYR A 194 23.03 8.64 -7.84
CA TYR A 194 23.31 7.37 -7.16
C TYR A 194 22.30 6.28 -7.52
N MET A 195 21.05 6.67 -7.73
CA MET A 195 19.99 5.75 -8.20
C MET A 195 19.84 5.87 -9.72
N HIS A 196 20.08 4.77 -10.41
CA HIS A 196 20.03 4.71 -11.87
C HIS A 196 18.61 4.53 -12.37
N LEU A 197 17.94 5.62 -12.71
CA LEU A 197 16.63 5.64 -13.35
C LEU A 197 16.68 6.51 -14.60
N SER A 198 16.03 6.08 -15.68
CA SER A 198 15.89 6.87 -16.91
C SER A 198 14.45 7.37 -17.02
N THR A 199 14.28 8.63 -17.39
CA THR A 199 12.98 9.26 -17.64
C THR A 199 12.82 9.67 -19.11
N ARG A 200 13.71 9.15 -19.98
CA ARG A 200 13.76 9.40 -21.44
C ARG A 200 14.44 8.25 -22.15
N GLY A 201 14.16 8.11 -23.44
CA GLY A 201 14.77 7.08 -24.29
C GLY A 201 14.04 5.74 -24.21
N ASP A 202 14.59 4.76 -24.90
CA ASP A 202 14.03 3.43 -25.08
C ASP A 202 15.12 2.38 -24.85
N VAL A 203 14.82 1.33 -24.05
CA VAL A 203 15.80 0.28 -23.68
C VAL A 203 15.13 -1.08 -23.71
N ILE A 204 15.82 -2.08 -24.28
CA ILE A 204 15.37 -3.49 -24.28
C ILE A 204 15.60 -4.10 -22.89
N GLY A 205 14.59 -4.83 -22.40
CA GLY A 205 14.69 -5.56 -21.14
C GLY A 205 14.81 -4.68 -19.89
N GLN A 206 14.46 -3.38 -19.99
CA GLN A 206 14.49 -2.45 -18.86
C GLN A 206 13.19 -1.67 -18.77
N ILE A 207 12.69 -1.46 -17.52
CA ILE A 207 11.46 -0.73 -17.26
C ILE A 207 11.54 -0.01 -15.91
N ASN A 208 10.82 1.13 -15.79
CA ASN A 208 10.61 1.79 -14.52
C ASN A 208 9.38 1.19 -13.82
N ALA A 209 9.59 0.55 -12.69
CA ALA A 209 8.55 0.07 -11.80
C ALA A 209 8.31 1.02 -10.63
N LEU A 210 7.19 0.87 -9.95
CA LEU A 210 6.80 1.72 -8.84
C LEU A 210 6.57 0.89 -7.58
N THR A 211 7.31 1.20 -6.54
CA THR A 211 7.15 0.66 -5.20
C THR A 211 6.68 1.74 -4.24
N VAL A 212 6.27 1.35 -3.06
CA VAL A 212 5.93 2.26 -1.96
C VAL A 212 6.87 1.96 -0.80
N LEU A 213 7.33 3.01 -0.15
CA LEU A 213 8.03 2.93 1.12
C LEU A 213 7.12 3.50 2.21
N ASP A 214 6.84 2.68 3.22
CA ASP A 214 6.13 3.07 4.43
C ASP A 214 7.13 3.24 5.58
N THR A 215 7.15 4.44 6.17
CA THR A 215 7.97 4.75 7.35
C THR A 215 7.19 4.60 8.67
N GLY A 216 5.94 4.14 8.61
CA GLY A 216 5.00 4.13 9.74
C GLY A 216 4.33 5.48 10.00
N THR A 217 4.86 6.57 9.47
CA THR A 217 4.31 7.93 9.60
C THR A 217 4.00 8.61 8.27
N LEU A 218 4.71 8.23 7.22
CA LEU A 218 4.51 8.68 5.84
C LEU A 218 4.72 7.51 4.89
N GLU A 219 3.79 7.34 3.98
CA GLU A 219 3.87 6.44 2.83
C GLU A 219 4.17 7.27 1.58
N PHE A 220 5.18 6.89 0.80
CA PHE A 220 5.53 7.58 -0.43
C PHE A 220 6.03 6.65 -1.52
N GLY A 221 5.78 7.04 -2.77
CA GLY A 221 6.19 6.27 -3.94
C GLY A 221 7.68 6.39 -4.23
N ARG A 222 8.32 5.23 -4.46
CA ARG A 222 9.72 5.09 -4.83
C ARG A 222 9.82 4.40 -6.19
N PRO A 223 10.11 5.13 -7.28
CA PRO A 223 10.41 4.52 -8.56
C PRO A 223 11.67 3.64 -8.48
N CYS A 224 11.68 2.52 -9.16
CA CYS A 224 12.83 1.64 -9.23
C CYS A 224 12.99 1.09 -10.66
N ARG A 225 14.22 0.67 -11.00
CA ARG A 225 14.51 0.03 -12.28
C ARG A 225 14.38 -1.47 -12.15
N ILE A 226 13.66 -2.09 -13.06
CA ILE A 226 13.70 -3.54 -13.27
C ILE A 226 14.41 -3.82 -14.58
N THR A 227 15.31 -4.80 -14.55
CA THR A 227 15.97 -5.33 -15.74
C THR A 227 15.68 -6.81 -15.89
N CYS A 228 15.63 -7.25 -17.14
CA CYS A 228 15.50 -8.65 -17.50
C CYS A 228 16.43 -8.99 -18.66
N ASN A 229 17.19 -10.07 -18.50
CA ASN A 229 17.98 -10.66 -19.55
C ASN A 229 17.46 -12.08 -19.83
N SER A 230 17.31 -12.43 -21.09
CA SER A 230 16.82 -13.74 -21.50
C SER A 230 17.76 -14.41 -22.51
N GLY A 231 17.81 -15.72 -22.47
CA GLY A 231 18.63 -16.53 -23.38
C GLY A 231 18.10 -17.94 -23.53
N VAL A 232 18.68 -18.68 -24.50
CA VAL A 232 18.34 -20.09 -24.74
C VAL A 232 18.81 -20.96 -23.56
N ALA A 233 17.99 -21.91 -23.18
CA ALA A 233 18.32 -22.94 -22.18
C ALA A 233 17.80 -24.29 -22.60
N VAL A 234 18.47 -25.35 -22.13
CA VAL A 234 17.92 -26.71 -22.27
C VAL A 234 16.67 -26.84 -21.37
N PRO A 235 15.70 -27.70 -21.74
CA PRO A 235 14.43 -27.79 -21.02
C PRO A 235 14.55 -27.99 -19.52
N GLN A 236 15.55 -28.74 -19.05
CA GLN A 236 15.79 -29.02 -17.62
C GLN A 236 16.31 -27.79 -16.83
N ARG A 237 16.76 -26.74 -17.51
CA ARG A 237 17.26 -25.48 -16.91
C ARG A 237 16.45 -24.28 -17.34
N SER A 238 15.31 -24.51 -18.00
CA SER A 238 14.38 -23.43 -18.37
C SER A 238 13.67 -22.91 -17.13
N GLY A 239 13.38 -21.59 -17.11
CA GLY A 239 12.61 -20.94 -16.06
C GLY A 239 13.00 -19.48 -15.85
N LEU A 240 12.30 -18.85 -14.93
CA LEU A 240 12.61 -17.50 -14.47
C LEU A 240 13.48 -17.56 -13.23
N VAL A 241 14.55 -16.78 -13.23
CA VAL A 241 15.44 -16.61 -12.08
C VAL A 241 15.11 -15.28 -11.44
N ASN A 242 14.45 -15.34 -10.29
CA ASN A 242 14.23 -14.18 -9.41
C ASN A 242 15.51 -13.93 -8.60
N ILE A 243 16.25 -12.88 -8.94
CA ILE A 243 17.52 -12.56 -8.26
C ILE A 243 17.26 -12.21 -6.79
N GLU A 244 16.20 -11.44 -6.49
CA GLU A 244 15.82 -11.09 -5.12
C GLU A 244 15.50 -12.34 -4.30
N GLY A 245 14.78 -13.31 -4.87
CA GLY A 245 14.46 -14.57 -4.20
C GLY A 245 15.71 -15.38 -3.85
N LEU A 246 16.63 -15.51 -4.81
CA LEU A 246 17.89 -16.22 -4.57
C LEU A 246 18.81 -15.50 -3.57
N ALA A 247 18.72 -14.18 -3.50
CA ALA A 247 19.49 -13.36 -2.56
C ALA A 247 18.81 -13.22 -1.17
N ASN A 248 17.65 -13.85 -0.94
CA ASN A 248 16.81 -13.70 0.26
C ASN A 248 16.40 -12.23 0.52
N LEU A 249 16.14 -11.49 -0.54
CA LEU A 249 15.66 -10.10 -0.52
C LEU A 249 14.18 -10.01 -0.94
N SER A 250 13.48 -11.13 -1.20
CA SER A 250 12.07 -11.15 -1.54
C SER A 250 11.21 -11.77 -0.45
N GLY A 251 10.01 -11.23 -0.26
CA GLY A 251 8.97 -11.82 0.55
C GLY A 251 8.11 -12.84 -0.24
N PRO A 252 7.31 -13.66 0.46
CA PRO A 252 6.56 -14.76 -0.15
C PRO A 252 5.50 -14.30 -1.16
N ILE A 253 4.96 -13.08 -1.03
CA ILE A 253 3.98 -12.54 -1.98
C ILE A 253 4.67 -12.16 -3.29
N HIS A 254 5.88 -11.60 -3.21
CA HIS A 254 6.69 -11.31 -4.39
C HIS A 254 7.09 -12.59 -5.14
N ASP A 255 7.58 -13.62 -4.43
CA ASP A 255 7.95 -14.91 -5.03
C ASP A 255 6.76 -15.57 -5.73
N LYS A 256 5.57 -15.54 -5.11
CA LYS A 256 4.33 -15.96 -5.74
C LYS A 256 4.05 -15.19 -7.03
N GLY A 257 4.28 -13.87 -7.04
CA GLY A 257 4.15 -13.03 -8.23
C GLY A 257 5.02 -13.56 -9.39
N VAL A 258 6.29 -13.88 -9.13
CA VAL A 258 7.19 -14.42 -10.15
C VAL A 258 6.74 -15.80 -10.66
N MET A 259 6.27 -16.69 -9.78
CA MET A 259 5.69 -17.99 -10.19
C MET A 259 4.46 -17.81 -11.10
N ILE A 260 3.66 -16.78 -10.89
CA ILE A 260 2.52 -16.44 -11.74
C ILE A 260 3.00 -16.06 -13.15
N LEU A 261 4.14 -15.37 -13.29
CA LEU A 261 4.72 -15.05 -14.60
C LEU A 261 5.12 -16.30 -15.37
N GLU A 262 5.68 -17.31 -14.70
CA GLU A 262 5.94 -18.60 -15.34
C GLU A 262 4.65 -19.26 -15.85
N GLY A 263 3.58 -19.21 -15.05
CA GLY A 263 2.26 -19.70 -15.44
C GLY A 263 1.70 -18.95 -16.66
N TYR A 264 1.88 -17.64 -16.75
CA TYR A 264 1.51 -16.84 -17.91
C TYR A 264 2.31 -17.25 -19.15
N LEU A 265 3.64 -17.42 -19.03
CA LEU A 265 4.46 -17.88 -20.15
C LEU A 265 4.05 -19.26 -20.68
N LEU A 266 3.73 -20.19 -19.78
CA LEU A 266 3.23 -21.52 -20.14
C LEU A 266 1.87 -21.43 -20.83
N GLN A 267 0.96 -20.59 -20.35
CA GLN A 267 -0.36 -20.39 -20.96
C GLN A 267 -0.26 -19.80 -22.36
N GLU A 268 0.60 -18.79 -22.55
CA GLU A 268 0.67 -18.01 -23.79
C GLU A 268 1.57 -18.65 -24.84
N PHE A 269 2.66 -19.31 -24.43
CA PHE A 269 3.72 -19.78 -25.32
C PHE A 269 4.00 -21.29 -25.24
N GLY A 270 3.45 -22.01 -24.24
CA GLY A 270 3.74 -23.42 -24.00
C GLY A 270 3.03 -24.39 -24.95
N GLY A 271 2.02 -23.93 -25.70
CA GLY A 271 1.23 -24.80 -26.59
C GLY A 271 1.99 -25.41 -27.79
N GLU A 272 3.13 -24.82 -28.15
CA GLU A 272 3.96 -25.30 -29.28
C GLU A 272 5.13 -26.19 -28.84
N GLY A 273 5.31 -26.46 -27.55
CA GLY A 273 6.36 -27.28 -26.97
C GLY A 273 7.09 -26.62 -25.78
N PRO A 274 8.21 -27.22 -25.33
CA PRO A 274 8.91 -26.70 -24.14
C PRO A 274 9.45 -25.28 -24.37
N LEU A 275 9.44 -24.46 -23.33
CA LEU A 275 9.85 -23.06 -23.43
C LEU A 275 11.35 -22.89 -23.51
N CYS A 276 12.25 -23.67 -23.50
CA CYS A 276 13.71 -23.60 -23.71
C CYS A 276 14.33 -22.20 -23.47
N VAL A 277 13.84 -21.47 -22.46
CA VAL A 277 14.27 -20.13 -22.10
C VAL A 277 14.74 -20.06 -20.63
N GLN A 278 15.86 -19.40 -20.39
CA GLN A 278 16.24 -18.93 -19.06
C GLN A 278 16.25 -17.41 -19.08
N ALA A 279 15.57 -16.80 -18.11
CA ALA A 279 15.58 -15.36 -17.95
C ALA A 279 15.87 -14.98 -16.49
N THR A 280 16.65 -13.93 -16.31
CA THR A 280 16.95 -13.36 -15.00
C THR A 280 16.22 -12.04 -14.86
N ILE A 281 15.54 -11.83 -13.74
CA ILE A 281 14.84 -10.59 -13.42
C ILE A 281 15.46 -10.01 -12.16
N CYS A 282 15.72 -8.69 -12.16
CA CYS A 282 16.35 -7.99 -11.06
C CYS A 282 15.71 -6.61 -10.84
N PHE A 283 15.50 -6.26 -9.57
CA PHE A 283 15.27 -4.88 -9.15
C PHE A 283 16.60 -4.21 -8.89
N GLU A 284 17.05 -3.39 -9.81
CA GLU A 284 18.34 -2.73 -9.70
C GLU A 284 18.38 -1.80 -8.48
N GLN A 285 19.43 -1.92 -7.69
CA GLN A 285 19.70 -1.07 -6.52
C GLN A 285 18.57 -1.07 -5.45
N LEU A 286 17.87 -2.18 -5.29
CA LEU A 286 16.89 -2.39 -4.24
C LEU A 286 17.45 -3.38 -3.20
N TYR A 287 18.09 -2.84 -2.13
CA TYR A 287 18.81 -3.65 -1.13
C TYR A 287 18.02 -3.88 0.16
N ASN A 288 16.89 -3.20 0.35
CA ASN A 288 16.07 -3.30 1.56
C ASN A 288 14.97 -4.38 1.47
N GLY A 289 15.04 -5.21 0.41
CA GLY A 289 14.03 -6.23 0.15
C GLY A 289 12.80 -5.69 -0.56
N VAL A 290 12.04 -6.61 -1.15
CA VAL A 290 10.76 -6.35 -1.82
C VAL A 290 9.75 -7.41 -1.42
N ASP A 291 8.53 -6.98 -1.11
CA ASP A 291 7.38 -7.87 -0.97
C ASP A 291 6.18 -7.29 -1.74
N GLY A 292 5.17 -8.14 -1.97
CA GLY A 292 4.04 -7.78 -2.82
C GLY A 292 4.24 -8.11 -4.30
N ASP A 293 3.13 -8.26 -5.00
CA ASP A 293 3.06 -8.63 -6.40
C ASP A 293 2.82 -7.43 -7.34
N SER A 294 2.77 -6.22 -6.80
CA SER A 294 2.39 -5.00 -7.53
C SER A 294 3.37 -4.57 -8.63
N ALA A 295 4.54 -5.21 -8.73
CA ALA A 295 5.52 -5.00 -9.78
C ALA A 295 5.55 -6.15 -10.82
N SER A 296 4.72 -7.19 -10.67
CA SER A 296 4.74 -8.34 -11.56
C SER A 296 4.42 -7.98 -13.01
N LEU A 297 3.55 -6.99 -13.25
CA LEU A 297 3.32 -6.48 -14.61
C LEU A 297 4.58 -5.82 -15.20
N ALA A 298 5.34 -5.07 -14.40
CA ALA A 298 6.61 -4.49 -14.85
C ALA A 298 7.65 -5.56 -15.18
N GLN A 299 7.78 -6.57 -14.31
CA GLN A 299 8.67 -7.71 -14.55
C GLN A 299 8.31 -8.46 -15.84
N LEU A 300 7.01 -8.68 -16.06
CA LEU A 300 6.54 -9.33 -17.27
C LEU A 300 6.86 -8.51 -18.54
N LEU A 301 6.64 -7.19 -18.52
CA LEU A 301 6.95 -6.35 -19.66
C LEU A 301 8.45 -6.33 -19.96
N ALA A 302 9.32 -6.26 -18.94
CA ALA A 302 10.77 -6.34 -19.12
C ALA A 302 11.17 -7.68 -19.76
N LEU A 303 10.55 -8.79 -19.33
CA LEU A 303 10.76 -10.12 -19.88
C LEU A 303 10.31 -10.21 -21.34
N LEU A 304 9.08 -9.77 -21.65
CA LEU A 304 8.56 -9.78 -23.01
C LEU A 304 9.41 -8.90 -23.95
N SER A 305 9.87 -7.75 -23.49
CA SER A 305 10.79 -6.88 -24.21
C SER A 305 12.11 -7.58 -24.51
N SER A 306 12.73 -8.22 -23.52
CA SER A 306 13.97 -8.97 -23.69
C SER A 306 13.82 -10.10 -24.71
N LEU A 307 12.71 -10.83 -24.66
CA LEU A 307 12.40 -11.93 -25.60
C LEU A 307 12.07 -11.44 -27.00
N ALA A 308 11.27 -10.37 -27.11
CA ALA A 308 10.91 -9.80 -28.41
C ALA A 308 12.05 -9.02 -29.07
N GLY A 309 13.08 -8.62 -28.31
CA GLY A 309 14.11 -7.68 -28.78
C GLY A 309 13.56 -6.27 -29.06
N MET A 310 12.45 -5.88 -28.43
CA MET A 310 11.79 -4.60 -28.63
C MET A 310 12.00 -3.70 -27.42
N PRO A 311 12.47 -2.45 -27.63
CA PRO A 311 12.74 -1.54 -26.51
C PRO A 311 11.46 -1.02 -25.86
N LEU A 312 11.54 -0.75 -24.56
CA LEU A 312 10.49 -0.12 -23.75
C LEU A 312 10.81 1.35 -23.48
N ARG A 313 9.83 2.20 -23.63
CA ARG A 313 9.90 3.62 -23.30
C ARG A 313 10.27 3.83 -21.84
N GLN A 314 11.30 4.64 -21.59
CA GLN A 314 11.76 4.96 -20.24
C GLN A 314 11.14 6.24 -19.66
N ASP A 315 10.38 6.98 -20.44
CA ASP A 315 9.56 8.11 -19.99
C ASP A 315 8.23 7.66 -19.35
N LEU A 316 7.95 6.37 -19.37
CA LEU A 316 6.83 5.76 -18.67
C LEU A 316 7.32 4.93 -17.46
N ALA A 317 6.51 4.91 -16.41
CA ALA A 317 6.62 3.95 -15.32
C ALA A 317 5.33 3.14 -15.22
N ILE A 318 5.39 1.97 -14.57
CA ILE A 318 4.24 1.07 -14.45
C ILE A 318 4.11 0.49 -13.07
N THR A 319 2.88 0.29 -12.62
CA THR A 319 2.53 -0.57 -11.50
C THR A 319 1.34 -1.43 -11.87
N GLY A 320 1.26 -2.61 -11.31
CA GLY A 320 0.16 -3.55 -11.55
C GLY A 320 0.57 -4.96 -11.16
N SER A 321 -0.37 -5.73 -10.63
CA SER A 321 -0.29 -7.18 -10.55
C SER A 321 -0.89 -7.79 -11.81
N VAL A 322 -0.43 -8.98 -12.18
CA VAL A 322 -0.95 -9.72 -13.32
C VAL A 322 -1.26 -11.16 -12.92
N ASN A 323 -2.35 -11.71 -13.46
CA ASN A 323 -2.66 -13.13 -13.28
C ASN A 323 -2.13 -13.99 -14.44
N GLN A 324 -2.24 -15.31 -14.30
CA GLN A 324 -1.79 -16.28 -15.32
C GLN A 324 -2.51 -16.15 -16.67
N LYS A 325 -3.59 -15.38 -16.78
CA LYS A 325 -4.36 -15.13 -18.01
C LYS A 325 -4.01 -13.81 -18.67
N GLY A 326 -3.05 -13.05 -18.11
CA GLY A 326 -2.65 -11.75 -18.63
C GLY A 326 -3.60 -10.60 -18.28
N GLU A 327 -4.50 -10.81 -17.33
CA GLU A 327 -5.37 -9.76 -16.82
C GLU A 327 -4.65 -8.95 -15.75
N VAL A 328 -4.72 -7.63 -15.85
CA VAL A 328 -4.09 -6.69 -14.93
C VAL A 328 -4.98 -6.46 -13.72
N GLN A 329 -4.43 -6.63 -12.51
CA GLN A 329 -5.14 -6.57 -11.25
C GLN A 329 -4.77 -5.33 -10.45
N ALA A 330 -5.70 -4.85 -9.61
CA ALA A 330 -5.53 -3.70 -8.73
C ALA A 330 -4.38 -3.89 -7.74
N VAL A 331 -3.77 -2.77 -7.35
CA VAL A 331 -2.66 -2.72 -6.39
C VAL A 331 -2.87 -1.61 -5.35
N GLY A 332 -2.19 -1.71 -4.21
CA GLY A 332 -2.18 -0.66 -3.20
C GLY A 332 -1.21 0.49 -3.53
N GLY A 333 -1.41 1.64 -2.86
CA GLY A 333 -0.51 2.78 -2.91
C GLY A 333 -0.40 3.45 -4.28
N VAL A 334 -1.45 3.40 -5.11
CA VAL A 334 -1.41 3.91 -6.49
C VAL A 334 -1.16 5.41 -6.55
N ASN A 335 -1.72 6.18 -5.62
CA ASN A 335 -1.52 7.63 -5.55
C ASN A 335 -0.06 7.98 -5.26
N GLU A 336 0.49 7.36 -4.24
CA GLU A 336 1.88 7.53 -3.80
C GLU A 336 2.86 7.14 -4.91
N LYS A 337 2.60 6.03 -5.60
CA LYS A 337 3.38 5.54 -6.74
C LYS A 337 3.41 6.54 -7.90
N ILE A 338 2.24 7.06 -8.29
CA ILE A 338 2.13 8.06 -9.36
C ILE A 338 2.87 9.35 -8.98
N GLU A 339 2.64 9.85 -7.77
CA GLU A 339 3.27 11.05 -7.26
C GLU A 339 4.79 10.92 -7.13
N GLY A 340 5.27 9.73 -6.72
CA GLY A 340 6.70 9.44 -6.65
C GLY A 340 7.40 9.58 -8.01
N PHE A 341 6.83 8.99 -9.06
CA PHE A 341 7.38 9.11 -10.42
C PHE A 341 7.22 10.53 -10.98
N PHE A 342 6.08 11.16 -10.71
CA PHE A 342 5.87 12.55 -11.11
C PHE A 342 6.93 13.48 -10.50
N ARG A 343 7.24 13.37 -9.20
CA ARG A 343 8.29 14.17 -8.55
C ARG A 343 9.64 13.96 -9.19
N LEU A 344 10.00 12.71 -9.48
CA LEU A 344 11.24 12.40 -10.21
C LEU A 344 11.28 13.05 -11.60
N CYS A 345 10.20 12.94 -12.37
CA CYS A 345 10.12 13.57 -13.70
C CYS A 345 10.18 15.09 -13.61
N ARG A 346 9.49 15.69 -12.63
CA ARG A 346 9.50 17.13 -12.39
C ARG A 346 10.90 17.66 -12.05
N SER A 347 11.66 16.94 -11.21
CA SER A 347 13.04 17.32 -10.86
C SER A 347 14.00 17.31 -12.06
N ARG A 348 13.65 16.57 -13.13
CA ARG A 348 14.39 16.44 -14.39
C ARG A 348 13.77 17.18 -15.57
N GLU A 349 12.84 18.07 -15.29
CA GLU A 349 12.00 18.80 -16.27
C GLU A 349 11.01 17.89 -17.01
N LEU A 350 9.74 18.21 -16.88
CA LEU A 350 8.67 17.49 -17.58
C LEU A 350 8.75 17.74 -19.09
N SER A 351 8.90 16.67 -19.87
CA SER A 351 8.93 16.72 -21.35
C SER A 351 7.54 16.76 -22.00
N GLY A 352 6.49 16.42 -21.23
CA GLY A 352 5.14 16.24 -21.76
C GLY A 352 4.83 14.84 -22.28
N THR A 353 5.82 13.94 -22.31
CA THR A 353 5.64 12.55 -22.75
C THR A 353 5.68 11.56 -21.58
N GLN A 354 6.11 12.01 -20.39
CA GLN A 354 6.18 11.19 -19.20
C GLN A 354 4.79 10.83 -18.67
N GLY A 355 4.71 9.64 -18.09
CA GLY A 355 3.47 9.18 -17.50
C GLY A 355 3.60 7.89 -16.69
N VAL A 356 2.48 7.51 -16.10
CA VAL A 356 2.35 6.25 -15.35
C VAL A 356 1.27 5.38 -15.98
N VAL A 357 1.58 4.10 -16.13
CA VAL A 357 0.63 3.06 -16.51
C VAL A 357 0.20 2.32 -15.25
N MET A 358 -1.11 2.14 -15.07
CA MET A 358 -1.69 1.53 -13.88
C MET A 358 -2.89 0.64 -14.21
N PRO A 359 -3.33 -0.25 -13.31
CA PRO A 359 -4.52 -1.05 -13.51
C PRO A 359 -5.78 -0.19 -13.61
N ILE A 360 -6.67 -0.51 -14.56
CA ILE A 360 -7.96 0.20 -14.69
C ILE A 360 -8.83 0.07 -13.43
N ALA A 361 -8.69 -1.03 -12.70
CA ALA A 361 -9.42 -1.26 -11.45
C ALA A 361 -9.09 -0.23 -10.36
N ASN A 362 -7.92 0.44 -10.44
CA ASN A 362 -7.54 1.50 -9.51
C ASN A 362 -8.02 2.91 -9.90
N LEU A 363 -8.82 3.08 -10.96
CA LEU A 363 -9.34 4.41 -11.33
C LEU A 363 -10.18 5.06 -10.21
N GLY A 364 -10.88 4.23 -9.42
CA GLY A 364 -11.67 4.68 -8.28
C GLY A 364 -10.85 5.17 -7.09
N ASP A 365 -9.56 4.84 -7.06
CA ASP A 365 -8.66 5.12 -5.93
C ASP A 365 -7.89 6.44 -6.10
N LEU A 366 -7.97 7.05 -7.29
CA LEU A 366 -7.18 8.24 -7.61
C LEU A 366 -7.63 9.47 -6.81
N MET A 367 -6.75 9.90 -5.91
CA MET A 367 -6.84 11.11 -5.08
C MET A 367 -5.48 11.82 -5.07
N LEU A 368 -5.03 12.25 -6.24
CA LEU A 368 -3.68 12.76 -6.49
C LEU A 368 -3.45 14.17 -5.93
N ASP A 369 -2.19 14.49 -5.65
CA ASP A 369 -1.77 15.83 -5.28
C ASP A 369 -2.16 16.84 -6.36
N PRO A 370 -2.58 18.08 -5.99
CA PRO A 370 -3.03 19.09 -6.94
C PRO A 370 -2.03 19.41 -8.07
N GLU A 371 -0.73 19.31 -7.80
CA GLU A 371 0.32 19.52 -8.81
C GLU A 371 0.30 18.46 -9.90
N VAL A 372 0.01 17.18 -9.55
CA VAL A 372 -0.12 16.11 -10.55
C VAL A 372 -1.37 16.33 -11.40
N VAL A 373 -2.48 16.69 -10.75
CA VAL A 373 -3.75 16.99 -11.43
C VAL A 373 -3.57 18.13 -12.43
N ASP A 374 -2.91 19.22 -12.02
CA ASP A 374 -2.62 20.36 -12.90
C ASP A 374 -1.72 19.97 -14.08
N ALA A 375 -0.67 19.18 -13.83
CA ALA A 375 0.23 18.71 -14.87
C ALA A 375 -0.48 17.81 -15.90
N VAL A 376 -1.41 16.95 -15.45
CA VAL A 376 -2.23 16.11 -16.34
C VAL A 376 -3.21 16.97 -17.14
N ALA A 377 -3.89 17.92 -16.49
CA ALA A 377 -4.81 18.84 -17.17
C ALA A 377 -4.10 19.66 -18.27
N ARG A 378 -2.85 20.06 -18.02
CA ARG A 378 -2.01 20.78 -19.00
C ARG A 378 -1.29 19.86 -19.99
N LYS A 379 -1.56 18.57 -20.01
CA LYS A 379 -0.93 17.56 -20.88
C LYS A 379 0.61 17.52 -20.76
N ARG A 380 1.14 17.81 -19.57
CA ARG A 380 2.57 17.72 -19.26
C ARG A 380 2.98 16.40 -18.61
N PHE A 381 2.00 15.64 -18.14
CA PHE A 381 2.13 14.31 -17.56
C PHE A 381 0.89 13.51 -17.96
N ALA A 382 1.01 12.18 -18.04
CA ALA A 382 -0.10 11.32 -18.44
C ALA A 382 -0.31 10.16 -17.46
N ILE A 383 -1.56 9.71 -17.33
CA ILE A 383 -1.91 8.50 -16.58
C ILE A 383 -2.69 7.60 -17.54
N TYR A 384 -2.20 6.39 -17.71
CA TYR A 384 -2.79 5.39 -18.59
C TYR A 384 -3.34 4.24 -17.76
N ALA A 385 -4.57 3.85 -18.01
CA ALA A 385 -5.22 2.74 -17.34
C ALA A 385 -5.32 1.54 -18.29
N VAL A 386 -4.86 0.36 -17.87
CA VAL A 386 -4.81 -0.87 -18.68
C VAL A 386 -5.55 -2.01 -18.01
N ARG A 387 -6.09 -2.94 -18.84
CA ARG A 387 -6.76 -4.17 -18.42
C ARG A 387 -5.92 -5.41 -18.67
N THR A 388 -5.07 -5.37 -19.68
CA THR A 388 -4.34 -6.55 -20.17
C THR A 388 -2.87 -6.25 -20.39
N VAL A 389 -2.06 -7.30 -20.40
CA VAL A 389 -0.64 -7.25 -20.75
C VAL A 389 -0.44 -6.67 -22.15
N ALA A 390 -1.28 -7.05 -23.13
CA ALA A 390 -1.18 -6.56 -24.50
C ALA A 390 -1.37 -5.03 -24.59
N GLU A 391 -2.34 -4.45 -23.86
CA GLU A 391 -2.52 -3.00 -23.78
C GLU A 391 -1.30 -2.30 -23.18
N ALA A 392 -0.73 -2.87 -22.10
CA ALA A 392 0.45 -2.32 -21.45
C ALA A 392 1.69 -2.36 -22.36
N VAL A 393 1.94 -3.49 -23.01
CA VAL A 393 3.04 -3.66 -23.98
C VAL A 393 2.94 -2.65 -25.13
N GLN A 394 1.74 -2.44 -25.67
CA GLN A 394 1.51 -1.47 -26.74
C GLN A 394 1.88 -0.05 -26.33
N LEU A 395 1.55 0.38 -25.10
CA LEU A 395 1.91 1.71 -24.59
C LEU A 395 3.43 1.89 -24.48
N PHE A 396 4.14 0.85 -24.04
CA PHE A 396 5.60 0.92 -23.84
C PHE A 396 6.42 0.75 -25.11
N THR A 397 5.95 -0.03 -26.07
CA THR A 397 6.69 -0.33 -27.30
C THR A 397 6.27 0.55 -28.49
N GLY A 398 5.05 1.07 -28.45
CA GLY A 398 4.40 1.72 -29.59
C GLY A 398 3.91 0.74 -30.68
N TRP A 399 4.12 -0.59 -30.51
CA TRP A 399 3.65 -1.62 -31.42
C TRP A 399 2.38 -2.28 -30.89
N PRO A 400 1.47 -2.76 -31.76
CA PRO A 400 0.33 -3.54 -31.32
C PRO A 400 0.76 -4.71 -30.43
N GLY A 401 0.07 -4.92 -29.31
CA GLY A 401 0.44 -5.93 -28.34
C GLY A 401 0.60 -7.33 -28.94
N GLU A 402 -0.30 -7.74 -29.83
CA GLU A 402 -0.22 -9.03 -30.54
C GLU A 402 1.06 -9.18 -31.36
N GLN A 403 1.54 -8.11 -32.01
CA GLN A 403 2.79 -8.17 -32.80
C GLN A 403 4.00 -8.38 -31.88
N VAL A 404 3.99 -7.83 -30.68
CA VAL A 404 5.05 -8.05 -29.69
C VAL A 404 5.00 -9.50 -29.19
N LEU A 405 3.82 -10.03 -28.90
CA LEU A 405 3.63 -11.43 -28.50
C LEU A 405 4.04 -12.40 -29.63
N ASP A 406 3.76 -12.08 -30.88
CA ASP A 406 4.23 -12.88 -32.05
C ASP A 406 5.75 -12.88 -32.19
N ALA A 407 6.43 -11.75 -31.92
CA ALA A 407 7.89 -11.69 -31.86
C ALA A 407 8.45 -12.56 -30.75
N VAL A 408 7.79 -12.59 -29.57
CA VAL A 408 8.16 -13.51 -28.48
C VAL A 408 7.97 -14.96 -28.92
N ARG A 409 6.83 -15.32 -29.56
CA ARG A 409 6.59 -16.68 -30.08
C ARG A 409 7.70 -17.10 -31.08
N ALA A 410 8.09 -16.21 -31.98
CA ALA A 410 9.17 -16.47 -32.92
C ALA A 410 10.52 -16.74 -32.20
N THR A 411 10.84 -15.97 -31.17
CA THR A 411 12.05 -16.18 -30.35
C THR A 411 11.99 -17.48 -29.57
N MET A 412 10.84 -17.85 -29.00
CA MET A 412 10.65 -19.14 -28.30
C MET A 412 10.84 -20.32 -29.23
N ARG A 413 10.32 -20.26 -30.45
CA ARG A 413 10.56 -21.30 -31.51
C ARG A 413 12.06 -21.42 -31.79
N ARG A 414 12.74 -20.30 -32.06
CA ARG A 414 14.19 -20.29 -32.30
C ARG A 414 14.99 -20.89 -31.15
N PHE A 415 14.65 -20.56 -29.91
CA PHE A 415 15.33 -21.09 -28.71
C PHE A 415 15.11 -22.60 -28.59
N ARG A 416 13.93 -23.11 -28.89
CA ARG A 416 13.62 -24.52 -28.90
C ARG A 416 14.46 -25.27 -29.99
N ASP A 417 14.52 -24.72 -31.19
CA ASP A 417 15.31 -25.32 -32.30
C ASP A 417 16.80 -25.37 -31.95
N LEU A 418 17.32 -24.38 -31.21
CA LEU A 418 18.70 -24.38 -30.73
C LEU A 418 18.95 -25.35 -29.57
N ALA A 419 17.96 -25.49 -28.67
CA ALA A 419 18.10 -26.29 -27.43
C ALA A 419 17.85 -27.79 -27.70
N ILE A 420 17.04 -28.15 -28.71
CA ILE A 420 16.67 -29.51 -29.08
C ILE A 420 17.07 -29.70 -30.54
N PRO A 421 18.33 -30.08 -30.81
CA PRO A 421 18.75 -30.36 -32.18
C PRO A 421 17.83 -31.44 -32.76
N SER A 422 17.26 -31.17 -33.93
CA SER A 422 16.57 -32.19 -34.70
C SER A 422 17.56 -33.34 -34.93
N PHE A 423 17.36 -34.49 -34.31
CA PHE A 423 18.04 -35.69 -34.72
C PHE A 423 17.53 -35.95 -36.13
N GLY A 424 18.28 -35.41 -37.12
CA GLY A 424 18.06 -35.74 -38.53
C GLY A 424 18.16 -37.24 -38.68
N GLY A 425 17.09 -37.84 -39.18
CA GLY A 425 17.02 -39.23 -39.51
C GLY A 425 17.98 -39.59 -40.65
#